data_e95401689af66ebca3a900e62129957e
#
_entry.id   e95401689af66ebca3a900e62129957e
#
_cell.length_a   1.000
_cell.length_b   1.000
_cell.length_c   1.000
_cell.angle_alpha   90.00
_cell.angle_beta   90.00
_cell.angle_gamma   90.00
#
_symmetry.space_group_name_H-M   'P 1'
#
loop_
_entity.id
_entity.type
_entity.pdbx_description
1 polymer ?
#
loop_
_entity_poly.entity_id
_entity_poly.type
_entity_poly.pdbx_seq_one_letter_code
_entity_poly.pdbx_strand_id
1 'polypeptide(L)'
;MKLENYEVHLPSYSIGNTIYNKIGPVCESYGKTVLVIGGKLALEAAYDKIKAAVDKTNLTIIGKELFGEDCTYKTVEALRALPVYHEADMVFGVGGGKALDTVKCLCITDDKPVFTFPTIASNCAATTSISIMYNDDGTFLKPHFFIRPAMHAFIDTEIIAKAPARYMWAGIGDTYAKYYEAKISSRDERLEHFTAVGVAVSEMCLQPLLEYGVKAYADHQKGLCTYDVEQVVLAIVVTTGIASIFLTKDCTPDYNSGLAHAVFYALTSYPVIEKRHLHGEVVGFGVLLALLVDGQEEEFEKIYKLNREIGLPVSLKEIEITEDEWEESMNRIPEMSDVAHYPYRVTKEMLRDAMDRLKERAGKDAYDTEK
;
A
#
# COMPACT_ATOMS: atom_id res chain seq x y z
N MET A 1 -29.97 4.30 -17.65
CA MET A 1 -28.80 3.61 -17.09
C MET A 1 -28.81 2.19 -17.66
N LYS A 2 -27.75 1.76 -18.32
CA LYS A 2 -27.64 0.41 -18.89
C LYS A 2 -27.20 -0.52 -17.76
N LEU A 3 -27.84 -1.65 -17.56
CA LEU A 3 -27.36 -2.67 -16.63
C LEU A 3 -26.11 -3.30 -17.23
N GLU A 4 -25.00 -3.21 -16.50
CA GLU A 4 -23.72 -3.81 -16.86
C GLU A 4 -23.48 -5.07 -16.01
N ASN A 5 -22.94 -6.10 -16.65
CA ASN A 5 -22.47 -7.28 -15.93
C ASN A 5 -21.06 -6.99 -15.40
N TYR A 6 -20.82 -7.21 -14.12
CA TYR A 6 -19.50 -7.15 -13.53
C TYR A 6 -19.29 -8.29 -12.55
N GLU A 7 -18.03 -8.62 -12.32
CA GLU A 7 -17.59 -9.66 -11.41
C GLU A 7 -16.57 -9.08 -10.42
N VAL A 8 -16.64 -9.48 -9.17
CA VAL A 8 -15.75 -9.00 -8.10
C VAL A 8 -15.09 -10.19 -7.43
N HIS A 9 -13.76 -10.22 -7.42
CA HIS A 9 -12.97 -11.16 -6.66
C HIS A 9 -12.34 -10.44 -5.47
N LEU A 10 -12.75 -10.84 -4.27
CA LEU A 10 -12.20 -10.29 -3.02
C LEU A 10 -11.05 -11.17 -2.51
N PRO A 11 -10.07 -10.60 -1.80
CA PRO A 11 -8.99 -11.37 -1.21
C PRO A 11 -9.49 -12.27 -0.09
N SER A 12 -9.05 -13.51 -0.10
CA SER A 12 -9.11 -14.37 1.07
C SER A 12 -7.86 -14.13 1.91
N TYR A 13 -7.96 -14.14 3.24
CA TYR A 13 -6.82 -13.95 4.12
C TYR A 13 -6.96 -14.67 5.44
N SER A 14 -5.83 -14.86 6.11
CA SER A 14 -5.73 -15.35 7.49
C SER A 14 -4.67 -14.53 8.21
N ILE A 15 -4.91 -14.16 9.48
CA ILE A 15 -4.01 -13.34 10.28
C ILE A 15 -3.77 -13.95 11.66
N GLY A 16 -2.57 -13.75 12.19
CA GLY A 16 -2.17 -14.15 13.54
C GLY A 16 -0.75 -14.74 13.58
N ASN A 17 -0.21 -14.95 14.76
CA ASN A 17 1.17 -15.41 14.97
C ASN A 17 1.43 -16.89 14.69
N THR A 18 0.39 -17.70 14.55
CA THR A 18 0.46 -19.14 14.22
C THR A 18 -0.22 -19.47 12.89
N ILE A 19 -0.47 -18.46 12.09
CA ILE A 19 -1.36 -18.55 10.94
C ILE A 19 -0.83 -19.48 9.84
N TYR A 20 0.46 -19.71 9.74
CA TYR A 20 1.03 -20.64 8.78
C TYR A 20 0.58 -22.09 8.99
N ASN A 21 0.01 -22.44 10.15
CA ASN A 21 -0.67 -23.72 10.33
C ASN A 21 -1.90 -23.90 9.43
N LYS A 22 -2.41 -22.82 8.80
CA LYS A 22 -3.49 -22.87 7.82
C LYS A 22 -3.02 -23.15 6.39
N ILE A 23 -1.71 -23.24 6.14
CA ILE A 23 -1.17 -23.48 4.79
C ILE A 23 -1.75 -24.76 4.18
N GLY A 24 -1.71 -25.90 4.90
CA GLY A 24 -2.28 -27.16 4.41
C GLY A 24 -3.76 -27.03 4.04
N PRO A 25 -4.65 -26.70 4.98
CA PRO A 25 -6.08 -26.57 4.73
C PRO A 25 -6.45 -25.60 3.59
N VAL A 26 -5.64 -24.59 3.35
CA VAL A 26 -5.91 -23.58 2.29
C VAL A 26 -5.31 -24.01 0.94
N CYS A 27 -4.07 -24.53 0.93
CA CYS A 27 -3.29 -24.68 -0.30
C CYS A 27 -3.38 -26.08 -0.92
N GLU A 28 -3.64 -27.16 -0.16
CA GLU A 28 -3.58 -28.54 -0.67
C GLU A 28 -4.56 -28.83 -1.81
N SER A 29 -5.65 -28.08 -1.94
CA SER A 29 -6.59 -28.22 -3.04
C SER A 29 -6.07 -27.70 -4.38
N TYR A 30 -4.96 -26.94 -4.38
CA TYR A 30 -4.37 -26.35 -5.58
C TYR A 30 -3.21 -27.13 -6.16
N GLY A 31 -2.72 -28.15 -5.47
CA GLY A 31 -1.61 -29.00 -5.91
C GLY A 31 -0.76 -29.51 -4.76
N LYS A 32 0.46 -30.00 -5.10
CA LYS A 32 1.39 -30.59 -4.13
C LYS A 32 2.74 -29.91 -4.10
N THR A 33 3.16 -29.28 -5.19
CA THR A 33 4.49 -28.70 -5.32
C THR A 33 4.46 -27.18 -5.23
N VAL A 34 5.34 -26.62 -4.42
CA VAL A 34 5.41 -25.20 -4.09
C VAL A 34 6.76 -24.63 -4.48
N LEU A 35 6.76 -23.53 -5.23
CA LEU A 35 7.91 -22.67 -5.39
C LEU A 35 7.77 -21.46 -4.46
N VAL A 36 8.77 -21.19 -3.63
CA VAL A 36 8.81 -19.99 -2.78
C VAL A 36 9.65 -18.93 -3.47
N ILE A 37 9.06 -17.75 -3.72
CA ILE A 37 9.75 -16.61 -4.32
C ILE A 37 9.64 -15.43 -3.37
N GLY A 38 10.76 -14.73 -3.08
CA GLY A 38 10.71 -13.59 -2.17
C GLY A 38 11.94 -12.71 -2.18
N GLY A 39 11.87 -11.62 -1.40
CA GLY A 39 13.03 -10.78 -1.12
C GLY A 39 14.00 -11.46 -0.15
N LYS A 40 15.29 -11.14 -0.24
CA LYS A 40 16.32 -11.79 0.60
C LYS A 40 15.99 -11.69 2.10
N LEU A 41 15.80 -10.49 2.63
CA LEU A 41 15.49 -10.27 4.05
C LEU A 41 14.13 -10.87 4.46
N ALA A 42 13.16 -10.84 3.55
CA ALA A 42 11.84 -11.43 3.78
C ALA A 42 11.91 -12.96 3.90
N LEU A 43 12.70 -13.60 3.04
CA LEU A 43 12.94 -15.05 3.12
C LEU A 43 13.73 -15.42 4.38
N GLU A 44 14.71 -14.62 4.78
CA GLU A 44 15.43 -14.81 6.05
C GLU A 44 14.47 -14.74 7.25
N ALA A 45 13.46 -13.84 7.22
CA ALA A 45 12.49 -13.69 8.30
C ALA A 45 11.39 -14.75 8.34
N ALA A 46 10.94 -15.25 7.18
CA ALA A 46 9.72 -16.06 7.10
C ALA A 46 9.91 -17.50 6.63
N TYR A 47 10.97 -17.80 5.85
CA TYR A 47 11.09 -19.07 5.15
C TYR A 47 11.10 -20.30 6.07
N ASP A 48 11.86 -20.25 7.16
CA ASP A 48 11.95 -21.41 8.08
C ASP A 48 10.61 -21.70 8.74
N LYS A 49 9.84 -20.67 9.08
CA LYS A 49 8.50 -20.80 9.65
C LYS A 49 7.50 -21.33 8.61
N ILE A 50 7.59 -20.86 7.36
CA ILE A 50 6.79 -21.40 6.23
C ILE A 50 7.14 -22.85 5.99
N LYS A 51 8.44 -23.19 5.88
CA LYS A 51 8.91 -24.55 5.66
C LYS A 51 8.44 -25.50 6.77
N ALA A 52 8.62 -25.12 8.02
CA ALA A 52 8.18 -25.93 9.16
C ALA A 52 6.65 -26.16 9.19
N ALA A 53 5.86 -25.24 8.62
CA ALA A 53 4.43 -25.41 8.45
C ALA A 53 4.11 -26.35 7.28
N VAL A 54 4.77 -26.18 6.15
CA VAL A 54 4.62 -27.03 4.95
C VAL A 54 5.03 -28.48 5.24
N ASP A 55 6.10 -28.72 6.00
CA ASP A 55 6.57 -30.05 6.38
C ASP A 55 5.53 -30.89 7.19
N LYS A 56 4.46 -30.23 7.67
CA LYS A 56 3.32 -30.89 8.37
C LYS A 56 2.12 -31.16 7.46
N THR A 57 2.24 -30.90 6.18
CA THR A 57 1.18 -31.01 5.18
C THR A 57 1.57 -32.01 4.09
N ASN A 58 0.69 -32.19 3.09
CA ASN A 58 0.98 -32.99 1.90
C ASN A 58 1.71 -32.16 0.81
N LEU A 59 2.11 -30.94 1.10
CA LEU A 59 2.82 -30.06 0.17
C LEU A 59 4.34 -30.30 0.25
N THR A 60 5.03 -30.02 -0.84
CA THR A 60 6.50 -30.10 -0.93
C THR A 60 7.05 -28.82 -1.56
N ILE A 61 7.93 -28.13 -0.84
CA ILE A 61 8.70 -27.02 -1.43
C ILE A 61 9.77 -27.60 -2.34
N ILE A 62 9.67 -27.31 -3.65
CA ILE A 62 10.60 -27.79 -4.68
C ILE A 62 11.64 -26.76 -5.08
N GLY A 63 11.49 -25.50 -4.66
CA GLY A 63 12.45 -24.44 -4.95
C GLY A 63 12.27 -23.23 -4.05
N LYS A 64 13.34 -22.42 -3.94
CA LYS A 64 13.36 -21.14 -3.25
C LYS A 64 14.19 -20.16 -4.06
N GLU A 65 13.56 -19.10 -4.57
CA GLU A 65 14.16 -18.15 -5.49
C GLU A 65 14.05 -16.72 -4.97
N LEU A 66 15.00 -15.87 -5.35
CA LEU A 66 14.92 -14.43 -5.13
C LEU A 66 14.08 -13.79 -6.24
N PHE A 67 13.20 -12.83 -5.86
CA PHE A 67 12.38 -12.15 -6.86
C PHE A 67 13.18 -11.14 -7.72
N GLY A 68 14.37 -10.76 -7.29
CA GLY A 68 15.20 -9.70 -7.90
C GLY A 68 15.21 -8.44 -7.01
N GLU A 69 15.36 -7.29 -7.63
CA GLU A 69 15.44 -6.00 -6.91
C GLU A 69 14.16 -5.17 -7.05
N ASP A 70 13.59 -5.14 -8.27
CA ASP A 70 12.40 -4.36 -8.59
C ASP A 70 11.35 -5.17 -9.36
N CYS A 71 10.08 -4.73 -9.25
CA CYS A 71 8.96 -5.30 -9.99
C CYS A 71 8.97 -4.79 -11.44
N THR A 72 9.81 -5.39 -12.27
CA THR A 72 9.90 -5.09 -13.70
C THR A 72 9.40 -6.26 -14.56
N TYR A 73 8.93 -5.99 -15.78
CA TYR A 73 8.57 -7.08 -16.69
C TYR A 73 9.77 -7.99 -17.00
N LYS A 74 10.98 -7.45 -17.02
CA LYS A 74 12.21 -8.24 -17.20
C LYS A 74 12.44 -9.22 -16.05
N THR A 75 12.22 -8.79 -14.81
CA THR A 75 12.28 -9.66 -13.64
C THR A 75 11.22 -10.76 -13.70
N VAL A 76 10.00 -10.42 -14.08
CA VAL A 76 8.91 -11.38 -14.27
C VAL A 76 9.27 -12.44 -15.32
N GLU A 77 9.80 -12.04 -16.48
CA GLU A 77 10.23 -12.96 -17.53
C GLU A 77 11.41 -13.85 -17.11
N ALA A 78 12.35 -13.30 -16.34
CA ALA A 78 13.47 -14.09 -15.82
C ALA A 78 12.99 -15.19 -14.86
N LEU A 79 12.04 -14.90 -13.99
CA LEU A 79 11.42 -15.89 -13.09
C LEU A 79 10.58 -16.92 -13.87
N ARG A 80 9.85 -16.48 -14.91
CA ARG A 80 9.07 -17.36 -15.79
C ARG A 80 9.95 -18.38 -16.53
N ALA A 81 11.17 -17.99 -16.88
CA ALA A 81 12.12 -18.88 -17.58
C ALA A 81 12.72 -19.97 -16.68
N LEU A 82 12.52 -19.93 -15.37
CA LEU A 82 13.06 -20.96 -14.46
C LEU A 82 12.33 -22.30 -14.65
N PRO A 83 13.02 -23.43 -14.85
CA PRO A 83 12.38 -24.75 -14.95
C PRO A 83 11.50 -25.06 -13.72
N VAL A 84 11.98 -24.76 -12.51
CA VAL A 84 11.26 -25.00 -11.26
C VAL A 84 9.93 -24.25 -11.18
N TYR A 85 9.80 -23.10 -11.86
CA TYR A 85 8.53 -22.39 -11.95
C TYR A 85 7.47 -23.19 -12.69
N HIS A 86 7.85 -23.87 -13.77
CA HIS A 86 6.94 -24.71 -14.56
C HIS A 86 6.60 -26.03 -13.85
N GLU A 87 7.49 -26.55 -13.02
CA GLU A 87 7.30 -27.78 -12.22
C GLU A 87 6.42 -27.55 -10.99
N ALA A 88 6.32 -26.32 -10.50
CA ALA A 88 5.52 -25.98 -9.33
C ALA A 88 4.03 -25.86 -9.67
N ASP A 89 3.16 -26.49 -8.86
CA ASP A 89 1.73 -26.34 -8.96
C ASP A 89 1.28 -24.95 -8.52
N MET A 90 1.99 -24.36 -7.54
CA MET A 90 1.67 -23.06 -6.97
C MET A 90 2.92 -22.31 -6.52
N VAL A 91 2.75 -20.99 -6.29
CA VAL A 91 3.83 -20.12 -5.82
C VAL A 91 3.45 -19.44 -4.50
N PHE A 92 4.39 -19.42 -3.56
CA PHE A 92 4.34 -18.63 -2.34
C PHE A 92 5.21 -17.38 -2.51
N GLY A 93 4.56 -16.21 -2.62
CA GLY A 93 5.21 -14.91 -2.70
C GLY A 93 5.48 -14.36 -1.29
N VAL A 94 6.75 -14.11 -0.95
CA VAL A 94 7.18 -13.72 0.40
C VAL A 94 7.85 -12.35 0.38
N GLY A 95 7.27 -11.36 1.04
CA GLY A 95 7.93 -10.05 1.10
C GLY A 95 7.05 -8.84 1.32
N GLY A 96 7.57 -7.70 0.94
CA GLY A 96 6.87 -6.43 0.82
C GLY A 96 6.34 -6.20 -0.59
N GLY A 97 5.87 -4.98 -0.87
CA GLY A 97 5.17 -4.61 -2.11
C GLY A 97 5.85 -5.10 -3.39
N LYS A 98 7.11 -4.71 -3.65
CA LYS A 98 7.83 -5.06 -4.89
C LYS A 98 7.91 -6.58 -5.13
N ALA A 99 8.21 -7.37 -4.08
CA ALA A 99 8.28 -8.82 -4.19
C ALA A 99 6.91 -9.44 -4.46
N LEU A 100 5.88 -9.00 -3.74
CA LEU A 100 4.51 -9.52 -3.90
C LEU A 100 3.92 -9.12 -5.25
N ASP A 101 4.17 -7.91 -5.72
CA ASP A 101 3.73 -7.42 -7.04
C ASP A 101 4.40 -8.21 -8.18
N THR A 102 5.70 -8.50 -8.07
CA THR A 102 6.42 -9.33 -9.04
C THR A 102 5.80 -10.73 -9.13
N VAL A 103 5.56 -11.37 -7.98
CA VAL A 103 5.01 -12.74 -7.94
C VAL A 103 3.55 -12.77 -8.40
N LYS A 104 2.74 -11.76 -8.06
CA LYS A 104 1.37 -11.63 -8.59
C LYS A 104 1.38 -11.44 -10.11
N CYS A 105 2.22 -10.54 -10.62
CA CYS A 105 2.33 -10.30 -12.05
C CYS A 105 2.74 -11.58 -12.82
N LEU A 106 3.70 -12.33 -12.29
CA LEU A 106 4.10 -13.61 -12.84
C LEU A 106 2.95 -14.63 -12.86
N CYS A 107 2.36 -14.89 -11.69
CA CYS A 107 1.49 -16.04 -11.51
C CYS A 107 0.06 -15.80 -12.00
N ILE A 108 -0.52 -14.62 -11.75
CA ILE A 108 -1.91 -14.33 -12.16
C ILE A 108 -2.00 -14.23 -13.69
N THR A 109 -0.98 -13.68 -14.34
CA THR A 109 -0.89 -13.63 -15.80
C THR A 109 -0.83 -15.04 -16.42
N ASP A 110 -0.19 -15.97 -15.75
CA ASP A 110 -0.04 -17.36 -16.21
C ASP A 110 -1.14 -18.30 -15.68
N ASP A 111 -2.16 -17.75 -15.01
CA ASP A 111 -3.24 -18.47 -14.32
C ASP A 111 -2.73 -19.52 -13.30
N LYS A 112 -1.54 -19.29 -12.74
CA LYS A 112 -0.93 -20.15 -11.72
C LYS A 112 -1.38 -19.71 -10.31
N PRO A 113 -1.82 -20.63 -9.42
CA PRO A 113 -2.18 -20.31 -8.05
C PRO A 113 -1.04 -19.60 -7.31
N VAL A 114 -1.33 -18.46 -6.70
CA VAL A 114 -0.38 -17.65 -5.92
C VAL A 114 -0.93 -17.32 -4.56
N PHE A 115 -0.09 -17.47 -3.54
CA PHE A 115 -0.37 -17.16 -2.14
C PHE A 115 0.64 -16.13 -1.64
N THR A 116 0.17 -15.12 -0.92
CA THR A 116 1.04 -14.03 -0.44
C THR A 116 1.34 -14.15 1.04
N PHE A 117 2.60 -13.90 1.38
CA PHE A 117 3.15 -13.93 2.74
C PHE A 117 3.81 -12.58 3.02
N PRO A 118 3.02 -11.53 3.35
CA PRO A 118 3.58 -10.22 3.65
C PRO A 118 4.45 -10.27 4.90
N THR A 119 5.66 -9.70 4.81
CA THR A 119 6.61 -9.63 5.93
C THR A 119 6.73 -8.23 6.52
N ILE A 120 6.09 -7.25 5.90
CA ILE A 120 5.99 -5.86 6.32
C ILE A 120 4.56 -5.36 6.06
N ALA A 121 4.12 -4.36 6.81
CA ALA A 121 2.85 -3.67 6.59
C ALA A 121 3.12 -2.26 6.06
N SER A 122 3.53 -2.13 4.80
CA SER A 122 3.81 -0.84 4.16
C SER A 122 2.75 -0.42 3.14
N ASN A 123 1.94 -1.37 2.68
CA ASN A 123 0.86 -1.18 1.70
C ASN A 123 0.00 -2.45 1.58
N CYS A 124 -0.98 -2.42 0.69
CA CYS A 124 -1.94 -3.50 0.46
C CYS A 124 -1.56 -4.50 -0.66
N ALA A 125 -0.31 -4.54 -1.12
CA ALA A 125 0.09 -5.39 -2.25
C ALA A 125 -0.24 -6.88 -2.08
N ALA A 126 -0.31 -7.38 -0.83
CA ALA A 126 -0.65 -8.77 -0.55
C ALA A 126 -2.10 -9.14 -0.93
N THR A 127 -3.01 -8.18 -0.99
CA THR A 127 -4.46 -8.43 -1.10
C THR A 127 -5.13 -7.69 -2.26
N THR A 128 -4.45 -6.73 -2.89
CA THR A 128 -5.00 -5.98 -4.03
C THR A 128 -4.85 -6.72 -5.36
N SER A 129 -5.70 -6.38 -6.33
CA SER A 129 -5.67 -6.87 -7.71
C SER A 129 -4.82 -5.97 -8.63
N ILE A 130 -3.78 -5.34 -8.09
CA ILE A 130 -2.89 -4.44 -8.83
C ILE A 130 -1.45 -4.81 -8.48
N SER A 131 -0.55 -4.71 -9.46
CA SER A 131 0.90 -4.68 -9.25
C SER A 131 1.46 -3.38 -9.79
N ILE A 132 2.36 -2.75 -9.04
CA ILE A 132 3.05 -1.56 -9.50
C ILE A 132 4.32 -1.98 -10.24
N MET A 133 4.35 -1.65 -11.54
CA MET A 133 5.48 -1.98 -12.42
C MET A 133 6.45 -0.81 -12.51
N TYR A 134 7.71 -1.15 -12.58
CA TYR A 134 8.84 -0.21 -12.68
C TYR A 134 9.63 -0.45 -13.97
N ASN A 135 10.33 0.59 -14.42
CA ASN A 135 11.36 0.48 -15.45
C ASN A 135 12.63 -0.18 -14.87
N ASP A 136 13.54 -0.63 -15.75
CA ASP A 136 14.81 -1.25 -15.34
C ASP A 136 15.76 -0.27 -14.59
N ASP A 137 15.50 1.03 -14.66
CA ASP A 137 16.21 2.07 -13.90
C ASP A 137 15.58 2.37 -12.53
N GLY A 138 14.50 1.65 -12.16
CA GLY A 138 13.78 1.80 -10.89
C GLY A 138 12.72 2.89 -10.89
N THR A 139 12.51 3.62 -12.00
CA THR A 139 11.44 4.62 -12.09
C THR A 139 10.07 3.96 -12.28
N PHE A 140 9.02 4.61 -11.75
CA PHE A 140 7.63 4.16 -11.93
C PHE A 140 7.28 4.04 -13.42
N LEU A 141 6.67 2.90 -13.81
CA LEU A 141 6.20 2.68 -15.17
C LEU A 141 4.68 2.83 -15.27
N LYS A 142 3.94 1.95 -14.63
CA LYS A 142 2.46 1.92 -14.63
C LYS A 142 1.91 0.90 -13.65
N PRO A 143 0.64 1.02 -13.23
CA PRO A 143 -0.07 -0.09 -12.61
C PRO A 143 -0.36 -1.20 -13.64
N HIS A 144 -0.32 -2.45 -13.19
CA HIS A 144 -0.78 -3.64 -13.92
C HIS A 144 -1.98 -4.21 -13.17
N PHE A 145 -3.15 -4.19 -13.81
CA PHE A 145 -4.41 -4.61 -13.20
C PHE A 145 -4.70 -6.08 -13.50
N PHE A 146 -5.28 -6.77 -12.51
CA PHE A 146 -5.73 -8.16 -12.61
C PHE A 146 -7.23 -8.27 -12.37
N ILE A 147 -7.86 -9.30 -12.90
CA ILE A 147 -9.26 -9.63 -12.63
C ILE A 147 -9.45 -10.05 -11.17
N ARG A 148 -8.46 -10.70 -10.57
CA ARG A 148 -8.51 -11.24 -9.21
C ARG A 148 -7.24 -10.95 -8.42
N PRO A 149 -7.31 -10.86 -7.08
CA PRO A 149 -6.12 -10.84 -6.22
C PRO A 149 -5.45 -12.22 -6.16
N ALA A 150 -4.39 -12.35 -5.36
CA ALA A 150 -3.83 -13.65 -4.97
C ALA A 150 -4.90 -14.52 -4.30
N MET A 151 -4.74 -15.83 -4.37
CA MET A 151 -5.72 -16.81 -3.84
C MET A 151 -5.95 -16.67 -2.34
N HIS A 152 -4.89 -16.39 -1.59
CA HIS A 152 -4.97 -16.15 -0.14
C HIS A 152 -3.72 -15.40 0.36
N ALA A 153 -3.91 -14.54 1.36
CA ALA A 153 -2.84 -13.86 2.08
C ALA A 153 -2.67 -14.45 3.48
N PHE A 154 -1.48 -14.94 3.79
CA PHE A 154 -1.11 -15.43 5.13
C PHE A 154 -0.34 -14.34 5.88
N ILE A 155 -0.99 -13.66 6.80
CA ILE A 155 -0.46 -12.49 7.51
C ILE A 155 0.04 -12.91 8.89
N ASP A 156 1.34 -13.15 9.01
CA ASP A 156 1.98 -13.47 10.29
C ASP A 156 2.32 -12.17 11.04
N THR A 157 1.54 -11.87 12.05
CA THR A 157 1.65 -10.63 12.83
C THR A 157 2.96 -10.54 13.62
N GLU A 158 3.57 -11.67 14.01
CA GLU A 158 4.86 -11.69 14.70
C GLU A 158 6.01 -11.32 13.77
N ILE A 159 5.99 -11.80 12.52
CA ILE A 159 6.99 -11.43 11.50
C ILE A 159 6.89 -9.94 11.19
N ILE A 160 5.67 -9.44 10.97
CA ILE A 160 5.45 -8.02 10.69
C ILE A 160 5.89 -7.17 11.88
N ALA A 161 5.53 -7.52 13.12
CA ALA A 161 5.91 -6.76 14.32
C ALA A 161 7.43 -6.67 14.54
N LYS A 162 8.19 -7.64 14.04
CA LYS A 162 9.67 -7.66 14.11
C LYS A 162 10.35 -6.97 12.91
N ALA A 163 9.59 -6.58 11.90
CA ALA A 163 10.12 -5.86 10.75
C ALA A 163 10.50 -4.42 11.13
N PRO A 164 11.35 -3.73 10.33
CA PRO A 164 11.67 -2.33 10.58
C PRO A 164 10.42 -1.45 10.65
N ALA A 165 10.25 -0.71 11.76
CA ALA A 165 9.04 0.04 12.06
C ALA A 165 8.69 1.11 11.01
N ARG A 166 9.69 1.60 10.26
CA ARG A 166 9.50 2.56 9.16
C ARG A 166 8.49 2.08 8.09
N TYR A 167 8.33 0.77 7.91
CA TYR A 167 7.40 0.25 6.92
C TYR A 167 5.93 0.36 7.37
N MET A 168 5.62 0.02 8.63
CA MET A 168 4.28 0.27 9.18
C MET A 168 3.99 1.78 9.25
N TRP A 169 4.96 2.55 9.65
CA TRP A 169 4.90 4.01 9.70
C TRP A 169 4.48 4.62 8.35
N ALA A 170 5.15 4.23 7.26
CA ALA A 170 4.75 4.64 5.91
C ALA A 170 3.38 4.05 5.52
N GLY A 171 3.11 2.80 5.89
CA GLY A 171 1.82 2.15 5.63
C GLY A 171 0.63 2.89 6.26
N ILE A 172 0.81 3.51 7.44
CA ILE A 172 -0.21 4.36 8.08
C ILE A 172 -0.51 5.56 7.16
N GLY A 173 0.53 6.25 6.64
CA GLY A 173 0.40 7.40 5.75
C GLY A 173 -0.34 7.08 4.44
N ASP A 174 0.00 5.94 3.82
CA ASP A 174 -0.65 5.47 2.60
C ASP A 174 -2.12 5.07 2.84
N THR A 175 -2.39 4.47 4.00
CA THR A 175 -3.71 3.88 4.30
C THR A 175 -4.77 4.93 4.58
N TYR A 176 -4.50 5.97 5.39
CA TYR A 176 -5.52 7.01 5.60
C TYR A 176 -5.75 7.87 4.35
N ALA A 177 -4.78 7.96 3.43
CA ALA A 177 -4.98 8.61 2.14
C ALA A 177 -6.12 7.97 1.36
N LYS A 178 -6.24 6.64 1.38
CA LYS A 178 -7.31 5.90 0.74
C LYS A 178 -8.70 6.41 1.12
N TYR A 179 -8.91 6.70 2.41
CA TYR A 179 -10.19 7.24 2.88
C TYR A 179 -10.46 8.63 2.32
N TYR A 180 -9.52 9.57 2.51
CA TYR A 180 -9.76 10.97 2.13
C TYR A 180 -9.90 11.14 0.63
N GLU A 181 -9.07 10.48 -0.15
CA GLU A 181 -9.12 10.55 -1.60
C GLU A 181 -10.43 9.96 -2.15
N ALA A 182 -10.86 8.79 -1.65
CA ALA A 182 -12.13 8.20 -2.03
C ALA A 182 -13.32 9.08 -1.66
N LYS A 183 -13.32 9.70 -0.48
CA LYS A 183 -14.41 10.58 -0.01
C LYS A 183 -14.47 11.91 -0.79
N ILE A 184 -13.32 12.49 -1.13
CA ILE A 184 -13.29 13.73 -1.91
C ILE A 184 -13.74 13.45 -3.33
N SER A 185 -13.15 12.45 -4.01
CA SER A 185 -13.45 12.13 -5.40
C SER A 185 -14.90 11.68 -5.62
N SER A 186 -15.54 11.06 -4.62
CA SER A 186 -16.92 10.57 -4.73
C SER A 186 -17.99 11.56 -4.27
N ARG A 187 -17.60 12.77 -3.86
CA ARG A 187 -18.52 13.75 -3.29
C ARG A 187 -19.59 14.17 -4.30
N ASP A 188 -20.82 14.24 -3.81
CA ASP A 188 -22.00 14.68 -4.56
C ASP A 188 -22.34 13.82 -5.80
N GLU A 189 -21.71 12.66 -5.94
CA GLU A 189 -21.98 11.73 -7.02
C GLU A 189 -23.03 10.67 -6.64
N ARG A 190 -23.83 10.29 -7.62
CA ARG A 190 -24.66 9.10 -7.53
C ARG A 190 -23.85 7.86 -7.88
N LEU A 191 -23.17 7.31 -6.89
CA LEU A 191 -22.31 6.15 -7.07
C LEU A 191 -23.10 4.89 -7.47
N GLU A 192 -22.50 4.08 -8.32
CA GLU A 192 -22.92 2.69 -8.52
C GLU A 192 -22.63 1.86 -7.26
N HIS A 193 -23.36 0.76 -7.08
CA HIS A 193 -23.20 -0.12 -5.92
C HIS A 193 -21.73 -0.52 -5.68
N PHE A 194 -21.01 -0.87 -6.75
CA PHE A 194 -19.60 -1.26 -6.70
C PHE A 194 -18.73 -0.19 -6.03
N THR A 195 -18.73 1.02 -6.57
CA THR A 195 -17.96 2.15 -6.06
C THR A 195 -18.44 2.59 -4.67
N ALA A 196 -19.77 2.58 -4.44
CA ALA A 196 -20.33 2.91 -3.13
C ALA A 196 -19.83 1.97 -2.01
N VAL A 197 -19.67 0.67 -2.30
CA VAL A 197 -19.05 -0.29 -1.37
C VAL A 197 -17.60 0.10 -1.09
N GLY A 198 -16.82 0.43 -2.12
CA GLY A 198 -15.43 0.88 -1.97
C GLY A 198 -15.29 2.10 -1.07
N VAL A 199 -16.12 3.11 -1.30
CA VAL A 199 -16.16 4.34 -0.46
C VAL A 199 -16.56 4.01 0.98
N ALA A 200 -17.55 3.14 1.19
CA ALA A 200 -17.95 2.72 2.54
C ALA A 200 -16.84 1.95 3.26
N VAL A 201 -16.18 1.01 2.57
CA VAL A 201 -15.06 0.24 3.14
C VAL A 201 -13.87 1.14 3.45
N SER A 202 -13.63 2.20 2.67
CA SER A 202 -12.51 3.12 2.90
C SER A 202 -12.55 3.81 4.28
N GLU A 203 -13.70 3.90 4.94
CA GLU A 203 -13.79 4.41 6.32
C GLU A 203 -12.96 3.57 7.30
N MET A 204 -12.87 2.26 7.07
CA MET A 204 -12.02 1.36 7.85
C MET A 204 -10.52 1.46 7.51
N CYS A 205 -10.14 2.27 6.52
CA CYS A 205 -8.74 2.66 6.29
C CYS A 205 -8.32 3.80 7.23
N LEU A 206 -9.25 4.58 7.79
CA LEU A 206 -8.95 5.69 8.69
C LEU A 206 -9.18 5.34 10.16
N GLN A 207 -10.37 4.83 10.51
CA GLN A 207 -10.79 4.68 11.91
C GLN A 207 -9.82 3.88 12.78
N PRO A 208 -9.31 2.69 12.37
CA PRO A 208 -8.33 1.96 13.17
C PRO A 208 -6.99 2.71 13.34
N LEU A 209 -6.61 3.57 12.39
CA LEU A 209 -5.38 4.34 12.50
C LEU A 209 -5.50 5.49 13.51
N LEU A 210 -6.66 6.14 13.57
CA LEU A 210 -6.93 7.16 14.58
C LEU A 210 -7.03 6.57 15.99
N GLU A 211 -7.61 5.37 16.12
CA GLU A 211 -7.82 4.71 17.42
C GLU A 211 -6.56 4.02 17.93
N TYR A 212 -5.86 3.29 17.07
CA TYR A 212 -4.75 2.41 17.47
C TYR A 212 -3.38 2.88 16.97
N GLY A 213 -3.30 3.76 15.95
CA GLY A 213 -2.08 4.02 15.18
C GLY A 213 -0.88 4.44 16.01
N VAL A 214 -1.05 5.38 16.93
CA VAL A 214 0.04 5.88 17.79
C VAL A 214 0.60 4.76 18.68
N LYS A 215 -0.29 4.03 19.36
CA LYS A 215 0.11 2.93 20.24
C LYS A 215 0.68 1.75 19.45
N ALA A 216 0.06 1.40 18.33
CA ALA A 216 0.54 0.34 17.44
C ALA A 216 1.96 0.64 16.94
N TYR A 217 2.25 1.88 16.54
CA TYR A 217 3.58 2.27 16.10
C TYR A 217 4.61 2.18 17.24
N ALA A 218 4.27 2.65 18.44
CA ALA A 218 5.13 2.54 19.62
C ALA A 218 5.39 1.08 20.04
N ASP A 219 4.40 0.20 19.91
CA ASP A 219 4.54 -1.23 20.19
C ASP A 219 5.39 -1.93 19.10
N HIS A 220 5.15 -1.58 17.84
CA HIS A 220 5.93 -2.10 16.70
C HIS A 220 7.42 -1.73 16.79
N GLN A 221 7.76 -0.51 17.22
CA GLN A 221 9.16 -0.09 17.45
C GLN A 221 9.88 -0.98 18.48
N LYS A 222 9.11 -1.63 19.37
CA LYS A 222 9.62 -2.59 20.38
C LYS A 222 9.53 -4.05 19.91
N GLY A 223 9.07 -4.29 18.69
CA GLY A 223 8.84 -5.63 18.14
C GLY A 223 7.69 -6.39 18.81
N LEU A 224 6.73 -5.69 19.40
CA LEU A 224 5.59 -6.27 20.11
C LEU A 224 4.42 -6.54 19.17
N CYS A 225 3.92 -7.78 19.20
CA CYS A 225 2.72 -8.20 18.48
C CYS A 225 1.51 -8.02 19.40
N THR A 226 0.91 -6.83 19.39
CA THR A 226 -0.26 -6.48 20.21
C THR A 226 -1.54 -6.42 19.36
N TYR A 227 -2.69 -6.35 20.04
CA TYR A 227 -3.98 -6.14 19.37
C TYR A 227 -3.96 -4.87 18.51
N ASP A 228 -3.41 -3.74 19.03
CA ASP A 228 -3.33 -2.48 18.30
C ASP A 228 -2.50 -2.62 17.02
N VAL A 229 -1.35 -3.32 17.08
CA VAL A 229 -0.52 -3.65 15.90
C VAL A 229 -1.33 -4.45 14.89
N GLU A 230 -2.07 -5.46 15.34
CA GLU A 230 -2.90 -6.30 14.44
C GLU A 230 -4.00 -5.48 13.75
N GLN A 231 -4.69 -4.57 14.47
CA GLN A 231 -5.72 -3.72 13.88
C GLN A 231 -5.15 -2.78 12.80
N VAL A 232 -3.97 -2.19 13.04
CA VAL A 232 -3.29 -1.34 12.07
C VAL A 232 -2.81 -2.17 10.87
N VAL A 233 -2.27 -3.37 11.08
CA VAL A 233 -1.89 -4.29 9.98
C VAL A 233 -3.09 -4.68 9.14
N LEU A 234 -4.25 -4.96 9.75
CA LEU A 234 -5.49 -5.25 9.03
C LEU A 234 -5.96 -4.06 8.18
N ALA A 235 -5.89 -2.85 8.72
CA ALA A 235 -6.23 -1.64 7.96
C ALA A 235 -5.31 -1.48 6.73
N ILE A 236 -3.99 -1.58 6.93
CA ILE A 236 -2.99 -1.39 5.87
C ILE A 236 -3.08 -2.51 4.81
N VAL A 237 -3.02 -3.77 5.24
CA VAL A 237 -2.83 -4.89 4.32
C VAL A 237 -4.14 -5.38 3.72
N VAL A 238 -5.23 -5.41 4.51
CA VAL A 238 -6.48 -6.03 4.08
C VAL A 238 -7.51 -5.00 3.65
N THR A 239 -7.85 -4.06 4.53
CA THR A 239 -8.93 -3.10 4.26
C THR A 239 -8.61 -2.23 3.05
N THR A 240 -7.38 -1.71 2.98
CA THR A 240 -6.92 -0.91 1.84
C THR A 240 -6.96 -1.70 0.54
N GLY A 241 -6.61 -3.00 0.56
CA GLY A 241 -6.69 -3.86 -0.62
C GLY A 241 -8.13 -4.08 -1.09
N ILE A 242 -9.07 -4.32 -0.17
CA ILE A 242 -10.50 -4.47 -0.48
C ILE A 242 -11.07 -3.16 -1.04
N ALA A 243 -10.78 -2.02 -0.37
CA ALA A 243 -11.19 -0.71 -0.85
C ALA A 243 -10.64 -0.44 -2.26
N SER A 244 -9.35 -0.71 -2.50
CA SER A 244 -8.70 -0.53 -3.80
C SER A 244 -9.39 -1.35 -4.90
N ILE A 245 -9.78 -2.61 -4.65
CA ILE A 245 -10.50 -3.44 -5.63
C ILE A 245 -11.81 -2.77 -6.04
N PHE A 246 -12.61 -2.30 -5.09
CA PHE A 246 -13.88 -1.64 -5.36
C PHE A 246 -13.75 -0.22 -5.93
N LEU A 247 -12.63 0.46 -5.66
CA LEU A 247 -12.39 1.83 -6.15
C LEU A 247 -11.66 1.87 -7.51
N THR A 248 -11.31 0.70 -8.07
CA THR A 248 -10.56 0.60 -9.34
C THR A 248 -11.38 -0.14 -10.40
N LYS A 249 -12.62 0.28 -10.62
CA LYS A 249 -13.41 -0.22 -11.74
C LYS A 249 -12.85 0.32 -13.06
N ASP A 250 -12.82 -0.53 -14.09
CA ASP A 250 -12.37 -0.19 -15.44
C ASP A 250 -10.91 0.28 -15.54
N CYS A 251 -10.07 -0.12 -14.59
CA CYS A 251 -8.64 0.21 -14.54
C CYS A 251 -8.35 1.72 -14.50
N THR A 252 -9.24 2.50 -13.90
CA THR A 252 -9.11 3.95 -13.72
C THR A 252 -8.78 4.30 -12.26
N PRO A 253 -8.01 5.37 -12.00
CA PRO A 253 -7.70 5.79 -10.64
C PRO A 253 -8.82 6.58 -9.95
N ASP A 254 -9.91 6.94 -10.64
CA ASP A 254 -10.91 7.97 -10.31
C ASP A 254 -11.25 8.13 -8.82
N TYR A 255 -11.42 7.02 -8.11
CA TYR A 255 -11.72 7.04 -6.67
C TYR A 255 -10.61 6.41 -5.83
N ASN A 256 -9.60 5.82 -6.46
CA ASN A 256 -8.56 5.02 -5.81
C ASN A 256 -7.32 5.83 -5.44
N SER A 257 -7.10 6.95 -6.10
CA SER A 257 -6.06 7.94 -5.82
C SER A 257 -6.60 9.36 -5.99
N GLY A 258 -5.83 10.36 -5.55
CA GLY A 258 -6.26 11.75 -5.60
C GLY A 258 -5.08 12.70 -5.39
N LEU A 259 -5.32 13.85 -4.75
CA LEU A 259 -4.30 14.89 -4.60
C LEU A 259 -3.08 14.43 -3.80
N ALA A 260 -3.25 13.58 -2.79
CA ALA A 260 -2.14 13.09 -1.99
C ALA A 260 -1.15 12.26 -2.85
N HIS A 261 -1.67 11.37 -3.68
CA HIS A 261 -0.86 10.60 -4.62
C HIS A 261 -0.32 11.48 -5.75
N ALA A 262 -1.08 12.47 -6.27
CA ALA A 262 -0.58 13.42 -7.25
C ALA A 262 0.63 14.22 -6.73
N VAL A 263 0.60 14.62 -5.45
CA VAL A 263 1.76 15.25 -4.78
C VAL A 263 2.95 14.30 -4.78
N PHE A 264 2.77 13.05 -4.36
CA PHE A 264 3.85 12.06 -4.38
C PHE A 264 4.42 11.89 -5.78
N TYR A 265 3.60 11.62 -6.81
CA TYR A 265 4.07 11.41 -8.18
C TYR A 265 4.77 12.65 -8.76
N ALA A 266 4.32 13.86 -8.44
CA ALA A 266 5.02 15.07 -8.85
C ALA A 266 6.43 15.17 -8.23
N LEU A 267 6.59 14.71 -6.99
CA LEU A 267 7.84 14.77 -6.25
C LEU A 267 8.82 13.64 -6.62
N THR A 268 8.37 12.52 -7.21
CA THR A 268 9.27 11.42 -7.65
C THR A 268 10.25 11.84 -8.74
N SER A 269 10.02 12.97 -9.42
CA SER A 269 11.02 13.57 -10.33
C SER A 269 12.31 14.00 -9.64
N TYR A 270 12.30 14.14 -8.31
CA TYR A 270 13.48 14.47 -7.52
C TYR A 270 14.05 13.21 -6.90
N PRO A 271 15.33 12.86 -7.22
CA PRO A 271 15.92 11.59 -6.81
C PRO A 271 15.97 11.34 -5.29
N VAL A 272 15.86 12.38 -4.46
CA VAL A 272 15.83 12.26 -3.01
C VAL A 272 14.60 11.49 -2.55
N ILE A 273 13.44 11.70 -3.17
CA ILE A 273 12.18 11.03 -2.84
C ILE A 273 12.33 9.52 -3.04
N GLU A 274 12.72 9.07 -4.24
CA GLU A 274 12.85 7.66 -4.55
C GLU A 274 13.93 6.94 -3.73
N LYS A 275 15.02 7.65 -3.38
CA LYS A 275 16.17 7.03 -2.71
C LYS A 275 16.08 7.04 -1.18
N ARG A 276 15.38 8.00 -0.58
CA ARG A 276 15.44 8.23 0.87
C ARG A 276 14.10 8.13 1.57
N HIS A 277 13.01 8.37 0.84
CA HIS A 277 11.66 8.39 1.39
C HIS A 277 10.84 7.17 0.96
N LEU A 278 9.86 6.80 1.77
CA LEU A 278 8.92 5.75 1.44
C LEU A 278 7.66 6.35 0.80
N HIS A 279 7.02 5.61 -0.09
CA HIS A 279 5.79 6.02 -0.78
C HIS A 279 4.76 6.61 0.20
N GLY A 280 4.34 5.85 1.20
CA GLY A 280 3.31 6.28 2.14
C GLY A 280 3.73 7.41 3.09
N GLU A 281 5.03 7.62 3.27
CA GLU A 281 5.56 8.78 3.99
C GLU A 281 5.20 10.08 3.26
N VAL A 282 5.47 10.13 1.96
CA VAL A 282 5.21 11.32 1.12
C VAL A 282 3.72 11.45 0.79
N VAL A 283 3.02 10.33 0.59
CA VAL A 283 1.56 10.34 0.43
C VAL A 283 0.89 10.89 1.69
N GLY A 284 1.36 10.49 2.88
CA GLY A 284 0.85 11.02 4.16
C GLY A 284 1.03 12.54 4.30
N PHE A 285 2.16 13.07 3.82
CA PHE A 285 2.35 14.53 3.70
C PHE A 285 1.36 15.14 2.70
N GLY A 286 1.17 14.49 1.55
CA GLY A 286 0.21 14.92 0.53
C GLY A 286 -1.23 15.02 1.03
N VAL A 287 -1.65 14.15 1.98
CA VAL A 287 -2.99 14.22 2.59
C VAL A 287 -3.20 15.53 3.35
N LEU A 288 -2.19 16.04 4.03
CA LEU A 288 -2.31 17.33 4.72
C LEU A 288 -2.65 18.46 3.74
N LEU A 289 -2.00 18.46 2.57
CA LEU A 289 -2.29 19.43 1.52
C LEU A 289 -3.67 19.19 0.91
N ALA A 290 -4.05 17.94 0.66
CA ALA A 290 -5.37 17.60 0.12
C ALA A 290 -6.52 18.10 1.01
N LEU A 291 -6.39 17.94 2.33
CA LEU A 291 -7.39 18.41 3.30
C LEU A 291 -7.46 19.92 3.36
N LEU A 292 -6.33 20.63 3.29
CA LEU A 292 -6.30 22.10 3.27
C LEU A 292 -6.87 22.65 1.94
N VAL A 293 -6.54 22.04 0.81
CA VAL A 293 -7.12 22.39 -0.50
C VAL A 293 -8.63 22.21 -0.50
N ASP A 294 -9.11 21.15 0.15
CA ASP A 294 -10.55 20.83 0.24
C ASP A 294 -11.29 21.59 1.37
N GLY A 295 -10.58 22.39 2.17
CA GLY A 295 -11.16 23.18 3.27
C GLY A 295 -11.61 22.35 4.48
N GLN A 296 -11.09 21.15 4.67
CA GLN A 296 -11.42 20.23 5.77
C GLN A 296 -10.52 20.46 7.00
N GLU A 297 -10.64 21.61 7.64
CA GLU A 297 -9.78 22.05 8.75
C GLU A 297 -9.74 21.06 9.93
N GLU A 298 -10.90 20.54 10.34
CA GLU A 298 -10.99 19.61 11.47
C GLU A 298 -10.28 18.29 11.16
N GLU A 299 -10.43 17.78 9.94
CA GLU A 299 -9.75 16.55 9.50
C GLU A 299 -8.25 16.79 9.34
N PHE A 300 -7.86 17.96 8.81
CA PHE A 300 -6.47 18.37 8.74
C PHE A 300 -5.80 18.35 10.12
N GLU A 301 -6.39 18.96 11.13
CA GLU A 301 -5.82 18.97 12.48
C GLU A 301 -5.71 17.57 13.10
N LYS A 302 -6.67 16.67 12.83
CA LYS A 302 -6.60 15.27 13.28
C LYS A 302 -5.40 14.54 12.66
N ILE A 303 -5.21 14.64 11.33
CA ILE A 303 -4.12 13.97 10.65
C ILE A 303 -2.78 14.64 10.93
N TYR A 304 -2.75 15.97 11.01
CA TYR A 304 -1.56 16.71 11.42
C TYR A 304 -1.04 16.24 12.78
N LYS A 305 -1.95 16.12 13.77
CA LYS A 305 -1.63 15.63 15.11
C LYS A 305 -1.12 14.19 15.07
N LEU A 306 -1.79 13.28 14.35
CA LEU A 306 -1.36 11.89 14.19
C LEU A 306 0.05 11.84 13.58
N ASN A 307 0.30 12.60 12.51
CA ASN A 307 1.61 12.65 11.85
C ASN A 307 2.69 13.12 12.82
N ARG A 308 2.44 14.17 13.60
CA ARG A 308 3.39 14.67 14.61
C ARG A 308 3.67 13.61 15.70
N GLU A 309 2.65 12.91 16.18
CA GLU A 309 2.78 11.91 17.26
C GLU A 309 3.59 10.69 16.81
N ILE A 310 3.48 10.27 15.55
CA ILE A 310 4.23 9.12 15.03
C ILE A 310 5.47 9.52 14.22
N GLY A 311 5.70 10.81 13.98
CA GLY A 311 6.86 11.34 13.26
C GLY A 311 6.73 11.29 11.73
N LEU A 312 5.51 11.19 11.16
CA LEU A 312 5.30 11.38 9.72
C LEU A 312 5.52 12.85 9.34
N PRO A 313 6.01 13.13 8.13
CA PRO A 313 6.38 14.48 7.73
C PRO A 313 5.16 15.42 7.70
N VAL A 314 5.39 16.67 8.14
CA VAL A 314 4.43 17.78 8.10
C VAL A 314 5.03 19.03 7.44
N SER A 315 6.21 18.91 6.81
CA SER A 315 6.87 20.00 6.13
C SER A 315 7.72 19.53 4.95
N LEU A 316 7.96 20.42 3.98
CA LEU A 316 8.88 20.15 2.84
C LEU A 316 10.28 19.77 3.32
N LYS A 317 10.75 20.38 4.42
CA LYS A 317 12.06 20.09 4.99
C LYS A 317 12.18 18.63 5.43
N GLU A 318 11.14 18.06 5.99
CA GLU A 318 11.13 16.67 6.48
C GLU A 318 11.10 15.64 5.36
N ILE A 319 10.63 16.03 4.16
CA ILE A 319 10.73 15.22 2.93
C ILE A 319 11.88 15.68 2.01
N GLU A 320 12.76 16.54 2.50
CA GLU A 320 13.97 17.03 1.83
C GLU A 320 13.72 17.69 0.46
N ILE A 321 12.58 18.36 0.30
CA ILE A 321 12.19 19.13 -0.89
C ILE A 321 12.39 20.62 -0.61
N THR A 322 13.04 21.31 -1.56
CA THR A 322 13.21 22.77 -1.51
C THR A 322 11.96 23.51 -1.95
N GLU A 323 11.87 24.81 -1.60
CA GLU A 323 10.77 25.67 -2.04
C GLU A 323 10.69 25.77 -3.58
N ASP A 324 11.83 25.84 -4.25
CA ASP A 324 11.88 25.92 -5.73
C ASP A 324 11.39 24.62 -6.39
N GLU A 325 11.77 23.46 -5.85
CA GLU A 325 11.28 22.16 -6.32
C GLU A 325 9.77 21.99 -6.08
N TRP A 326 9.27 22.49 -4.94
CA TRP A 326 7.84 22.51 -4.69
C TRP A 326 7.09 23.43 -5.66
N GLU A 327 7.60 24.66 -5.88
CA GLU A 327 7.01 25.61 -6.83
C GLU A 327 6.94 25.03 -8.26
N GLU A 328 7.96 24.26 -8.68
CA GLU A 328 7.95 23.54 -9.95
C GLU A 328 6.91 22.41 -9.93
N SER A 329 6.82 21.63 -8.85
CA SER A 329 5.89 20.50 -8.71
C SER A 329 4.42 20.95 -8.78
N MET A 330 4.09 22.10 -8.20
CA MET A 330 2.75 22.69 -8.29
C MET A 330 2.28 23.00 -9.73
N ASN A 331 3.17 23.08 -10.71
CA ASN A 331 2.77 23.22 -12.10
C ASN A 331 2.30 21.89 -12.72
N ARG A 332 2.75 20.76 -12.20
CA ARG A 332 2.44 19.44 -12.73
C ARG A 332 1.23 18.79 -12.06
N ILE A 333 1.05 18.98 -10.75
CA ILE A 333 0.00 18.36 -9.95
C ILE A 333 -1.41 18.55 -10.55
N PRO A 334 -1.83 19.76 -10.97
CA PRO A 334 -3.17 19.98 -11.51
C PRO A 334 -3.48 19.25 -12.83
N GLU A 335 -2.46 18.79 -13.53
CA GLU A 335 -2.59 18.11 -14.82
C GLU A 335 -2.52 16.57 -14.70
N MET A 336 -2.40 16.04 -13.47
CA MET A 336 -2.33 14.60 -13.23
C MET A 336 -3.71 13.96 -13.27
N SER A 337 -3.78 12.70 -13.73
CA SER A 337 -5.00 11.91 -13.80
C SER A 337 -5.65 11.72 -12.42
N ASP A 338 -4.85 11.70 -11.38
CA ASP A 338 -5.28 11.45 -10.00
C ASP A 338 -6.21 12.54 -9.45
N VAL A 339 -6.10 13.77 -9.94
CA VAL A 339 -6.97 14.89 -9.55
C VAL A 339 -8.06 15.19 -10.59
N ALA A 340 -8.09 14.47 -11.71
CA ALA A 340 -9.05 14.72 -12.79
C ALA A 340 -10.51 14.46 -12.35
N HIS A 341 -10.71 13.56 -11.41
CA HIS A 341 -12.03 13.17 -10.90
C HIS A 341 -12.46 13.93 -9.63
N TYR A 342 -11.71 14.95 -9.22
CA TYR A 342 -12.10 15.79 -8.08
C TYR A 342 -13.39 16.59 -8.40
N PRO A 343 -14.24 16.90 -7.40
CA PRO A 343 -15.48 17.66 -7.61
C PRO A 343 -15.22 19.12 -7.99
N TYR A 344 -13.97 19.53 -8.05
CA TYR A 344 -13.49 20.85 -8.49
C TYR A 344 -12.12 20.72 -9.16
N ARG A 345 -11.78 21.71 -9.99
CA ARG A 345 -10.44 21.77 -10.58
C ARG A 345 -9.42 22.21 -9.54
N VAL A 346 -8.45 21.35 -9.23
CA VAL A 346 -7.29 21.73 -8.42
C VAL A 346 -6.44 22.74 -9.18
N THR A 347 -6.01 23.82 -8.54
CA THR A 347 -5.19 24.86 -9.14
C THR A 347 -3.89 25.07 -8.37
N LYS A 348 -2.91 25.67 -9.03
CA LYS A 348 -1.63 26.03 -8.41
C LYS A 348 -1.81 27.00 -7.23
N GLU A 349 -2.77 27.92 -7.33
CA GLU A 349 -3.08 28.90 -6.27
C GLU A 349 -3.60 28.17 -5.03
N MET A 350 -4.48 27.17 -5.19
CA MET A 350 -4.98 26.36 -4.06
C MET A 350 -3.85 25.60 -3.37
N LEU A 351 -2.92 25.03 -4.14
CA LEU A 351 -1.75 24.32 -3.61
C LEU A 351 -0.81 25.26 -2.84
N ARG A 352 -0.62 26.49 -3.34
CA ARG A 352 0.20 27.50 -2.67
C ARG A 352 -0.44 27.94 -1.36
N ASP A 353 -1.74 28.26 -1.35
CA ASP A 353 -2.49 28.61 -0.13
C ASP A 353 -2.42 27.47 0.90
N ALA A 354 -2.64 26.23 0.49
CA ALA A 354 -2.55 25.07 1.36
C ALA A 354 -1.13 24.90 1.97
N MET A 355 -0.09 25.11 1.18
CA MET A 355 1.29 25.03 1.67
C MET A 355 1.61 26.17 2.65
N ASP A 356 1.16 27.38 2.39
CA ASP A 356 1.38 28.53 3.28
C ASP A 356 0.68 28.31 4.63
N ARG A 357 -0.53 27.76 4.62
CA ARG A 357 -1.29 27.39 5.83
C ARG A 357 -0.62 26.25 6.61
N LEU A 358 -0.09 25.24 5.91
CA LEU A 358 0.68 24.16 6.52
C LEU A 358 1.94 24.70 7.21
N LYS A 359 2.69 25.60 6.55
CA LYS A 359 3.87 26.26 7.12
C LYS A 359 3.53 27.09 8.35
N GLU A 360 2.43 27.86 8.30
CA GLU A 360 1.96 28.63 9.45
C GLU A 360 1.65 27.71 10.63
N ARG A 361 0.97 26.59 10.39
CA ARG A 361 0.64 25.60 11.43
C ARG A 361 1.90 24.95 12.03
N ALA A 362 2.85 24.54 11.20
CA ALA A 362 4.12 23.96 11.65
C ALA A 362 4.98 24.98 12.42
N GLY A 363 4.95 26.26 12.04
CA GLY A 363 5.64 27.33 12.75
C GLY A 363 5.11 27.57 14.18
N LYS A 364 3.81 27.34 14.43
CA LYS A 364 3.22 27.41 15.78
C LYS A 364 3.79 26.32 16.70
N ASP A 365 3.99 25.09 16.21
CA ASP A 365 4.59 24.01 17.00
C ASP A 365 6.03 24.31 17.42
N ALA A 366 6.83 24.92 16.53
CA ALA A 366 8.20 25.31 16.85
C ALA A 366 8.26 26.35 17.97
N TYR A 367 7.33 27.31 17.97
CA TYR A 367 7.23 28.34 19.01
C TYR A 367 6.79 27.79 20.38
N ASP A 368 5.90 26.78 20.39
CA ASP A 368 5.41 26.16 21.63
C ASP A 368 6.43 25.21 22.28
N THR A 369 7.36 24.64 21.48
CA THR A 369 8.44 23.78 21.98
C THR A 369 9.62 24.58 22.57
N GLU A 370 9.75 25.87 22.27
CA GLU A 370 10.81 26.75 22.81
C GLU A 370 10.40 27.46 24.13
N LYS A 371 9.18 27.28 24.60
CA LYS A 371 8.67 27.77 25.89
C LYS A 371 8.65 26.70 26.96
#